data_7544ebbb174638d3c0016dec20170809
#
_entry.id   7544ebbb174638d3c0016dec20170809
#
_cell.length_a   1.000
_cell.length_b   1.000
_cell.length_c   1.000
_cell.angle_alpha   90.00
_cell.angle_beta   90.00
_cell.angle_gamma   90.00
#
_symmetry.space_group_name_H-M   'P 1'
#
loop_
_entity.id
_entity.type
_entity.pdbx_description
1 polymer ?
#
loop_
_entity_poly.entity_id
_entity_poly.type
_entity_poly.pdbx_seq_one_letter_code
_entity_poly.pdbx_strand_id
1 'polypeptide(L)'
;EEFEAYLLEILSEYQVSIPEYGTIKALSKPIVIITSNNTRDLSDALRRRCIYNYVYYPKKELELEILQKKLPNIDLELSRQIVNFVQNLRVQDIEKKPGIAETLDWAAAISGLGLKDLSDNYKVLHSTLVCLLKTEADKAVISPEIAQKLAKI
;
A
#
# COMPACT_ATOMS: atom_id res chain seq x y z
N GLU A 1 20.13 -11.17 6.16
CA GLU A 1 21.08 -10.94 7.29
C GLU A 1 22.32 -10.12 6.87
N GLU A 2 23.01 -10.47 5.78
CA GLU A 2 24.19 -9.71 5.32
C GLU A 2 23.88 -8.23 5.01
N PHE A 3 22.78 -7.95 4.30
CA PHE A 3 22.39 -6.58 3.99
C PHE A 3 22.11 -5.73 5.24
N GLU A 4 21.58 -6.33 6.29
CA GLU A 4 21.32 -5.66 7.55
C GLU A 4 22.61 -5.28 8.27
N ALA A 5 23.65 -6.11 8.19
CA ALA A 5 24.97 -5.80 8.73
C ALA A 5 25.60 -4.56 8.07
N TYR A 6 25.49 -4.42 6.73
CA TYR A 6 25.93 -3.21 6.03
C TYR A 6 25.16 -1.97 6.47
N LEU A 7 23.83 -2.08 6.65
CA LEU A 7 23.02 -0.96 7.15
C LEU A 7 23.47 -0.54 8.56
N LEU A 8 23.75 -1.48 9.43
CA LEU A 8 24.21 -1.19 10.79
C LEU A 8 25.57 -0.45 10.78
N GLU A 9 26.49 -0.83 9.91
CA GLU A 9 27.79 -0.15 9.75
C GLU A 9 27.59 1.27 9.22
N ILE A 10 26.76 1.47 8.18
CA ILE A 10 26.42 2.78 7.63
C ILE A 10 25.81 3.69 8.70
N LEU A 11 24.86 3.19 9.48
CA LEU A 11 24.15 3.98 10.47
C LEU A 11 24.98 4.33 11.70
N SER A 12 25.99 3.51 12.04
CA SER A 12 26.83 3.71 13.22
C SER A 12 28.10 4.47 12.93
N GLU A 13 28.78 4.12 11.85
CA GLU A 13 30.15 4.56 11.56
C GLU A 13 30.28 5.37 10.27
N TYR A 14 29.18 5.50 9.52
CA TYR A 14 29.13 6.20 8.23
C TYR A 14 30.18 5.65 7.25
N GLN A 15 30.33 4.33 7.22
CA GLN A 15 31.27 3.63 6.34
C GLN A 15 30.65 2.34 5.80
N VAL A 16 31.30 1.75 4.82
CA VAL A 16 30.98 0.42 4.27
C VAL A 16 32.27 -0.35 4.08
N SER A 17 32.35 -1.55 4.64
CA SER A 17 33.44 -2.50 4.43
C SER A 17 33.10 -3.45 3.28
N ILE A 18 33.87 -3.35 2.20
CA ILE A 18 33.75 -4.19 1.01
C ILE A 18 34.83 -5.22 1.01
N PRO A 19 34.51 -6.55 0.98
CA PRO A 19 35.51 -7.59 0.86
C PRO A 19 36.48 -7.32 -0.31
N GLU A 20 37.77 -7.55 -0.09
CA GLU A 20 38.87 -7.35 -1.07
C GLU A 20 39.11 -5.90 -1.52
N TYR A 21 38.21 -4.96 -1.25
CA TYR A 21 38.36 -3.55 -1.62
C TYR A 21 38.74 -2.66 -0.43
N GLY A 22 38.36 -3.07 0.79
CA GLY A 22 38.60 -2.32 2.03
C GLY A 22 37.42 -1.48 2.48
N THR A 23 37.65 -0.58 3.42
CA THR A 23 36.62 0.25 4.04
C THR A 23 36.51 1.61 3.37
N ILE A 24 35.34 1.95 2.89
CA ILE A 24 35.01 3.26 2.32
C ILE A 24 34.26 4.07 3.37
N LYS A 25 34.82 5.23 3.74
CA LYS A 25 34.18 6.16 4.68
C LYS A 25 33.43 7.25 3.95
N ALA A 26 32.29 7.66 4.51
CA ALA A 26 31.54 8.80 3.99
C ALA A 26 32.34 10.10 4.15
N LEU A 27 32.36 10.95 3.11
CA LEU A 27 32.97 12.25 3.14
C LEU A 27 32.20 13.27 3.98
N SER A 28 30.89 13.04 4.15
CA SER A 28 30.00 13.84 4.99
C SER A 28 28.96 12.92 5.64
N LYS A 29 28.36 13.36 6.74
CA LYS A 29 27.31 12.60 7.43
C LYS A 29 26.07 12.45 6.53
N PRO A 30 25.74 11.25 6.07
CA PRO A 30 24.58 11.04 5.19
C PRO A 30 23.25 11.16 5.97
N ILE A 31 22.22 11.62 5.29
CA ILE A 31 20.83 11.44 5.75
C ILE A 31 20.34 10.09 5.20
N VAL A 32 19.98 9.18 6.09
CA VAL A 32 19.53 7.84 5.71
C VAL A 32 18.03 7.68 6.01
N ILE A 33 17.26 7.32 5.00
CA ILE A 33 15.84 7.01 5.13
C ILE A 33 15.64 5.55 4.73
N ILE A 34 15.12 4.75 5.65
CA ILE A 34 14.84 3.33 5.44
C ILE A 34 13.34 3.14 5.41
N THR A 35 12.84 2.45 4.40
CA THR A 35 11.43 2.07 4.29
C THR A 35 11.27 0.56 4.39
N SER A 36 10.21 0.11 5.06
CA SER A 36 9.85 -1.30 5.17
C SER A 36 8.34 -1.47 4.97
N ASN A 37 7.96 -2.53 4.28
CA ASN A 37 6.56 -2.94 4.11
C ASN A 37 6.09 -3.90 5.22
N ASN A 38 6.88 -4.04 6.28
CA ASN A 38 6.59 -4.88 7.44
C ASN A 38 6.42 -6.38 7.14
N THR A 39 6.94 -6.87 6.01
CA THR A 39 6.92 -8.31 5.68
C THR A 39 7.94 -9.11 6.49
N ARG A 40 8.93 -8.44 7.07
CA ARG A 40 9.93 -9.00 7.98
C ARG A 40 10.08 -8.08 9.19
N ASP A 41 10.27 -8.68 10.34
CA ASP A 41 10.63 -7.92 11.54
C ASP A 41 12.01 -7.29 11.36
N LEU A 42 12.10 -6.01 11.69
CA LEU A 42 13.38 -5.32 11.77
C LEU A 42 14.09 -5.73 13.05
N SER A 43 15.39 -5.98 12.98
CA SER A 43 16.17 -6.27 14.17
C SER A 43 16.13 -5.12 15.18
N ASP A 44 16.26 -5.47 16.45
CA ASP A 44 16.36 -4.46 17.52
C ASP A 44 17.58 -3.54 17.32
N ALA A 45 18.63 -4.05 16.72
CA ALA A 45 19.83 -3.27 16.42
C ALA A 45 19.54 -2.13 15.43
N LEU A 46 18.76 -2.37 14.38
CA LEU A 46 18.29 -1.37 13.43
C LEU A 46 17.33 -0.38 14.09
N ARG A 47 16.32 -0.89 14.82
CA ARG A 47 15.32 -0.06 15.50
C ARG A 47 15.96 0.95 16.45
N ARG A 48 16.99 0.56 17.21
CA ARG A 48 17.71 1.44 18.15
C ARG A 48 18.55 2.54 17.48
N ARG A 49 18.86 2.38 16.18
CA ARG A 49 19.65 3.36 15.41
C ARG A 49 18.83 4.28 14.53
N CYS A 50 17.52 4.04 14.47
CA CYS A 50 16.59 4.81 13.64
C CYS A 50 15.50 5.47 14.47
N ILE A 51 15.01 6.61 14.00
CA ILE A 51 13.74 7.14 14.45
C ILE A 51 12.66 6.36 13.71
N TYR A 52 11.90 5.56 14.43
CA TYR A 52 10.84 4.72 13.85
C TYR A 52 9.54 5.50 13.74
N ASN A 53 8.97 5.50 12.54
CA ASN A 53 7.64 6.05 12.28
C ASN A 53 6.80 5.05 11.51
N TYR A 54 5.62 4.72 12.03
CA TYR A 54 4.68 3.85 11.35
C TYR A 54 3.74 4.69 10.48
N VAL A 55 3.68 4.37 9.19
CA VAL A 55 2.80 5.03 8.23
C VAL A 55 1.51 4.23 8.11
N TYR A 56 0.43 4.76 8.69
CA TYR A 56 -0.91 4.15 8.60
C TYR A 56 -1.51 4.34 7.21
N TYR A 57 -2.52 3.52 6.90
CA TYR A 57 -3.38 3.80 5.75
C TYR A 57 -3.98 5.20 5.89
N PRO A 58 -4.09 5.97 4.80
CA PRO A 58 -4.66 7.31 4.87
C PRO A 58 -6.13 7.25 5.27
N LYS A 59 -6.58 8.30 5.93
CA LYS A 59 -8.01 8.51 6.18
C LYS A 59 -8.73 8.75 4.85
N LYS A 60 -10.05 8.56 4.85
CA LYS A 60 -10.91 8.67 3.68
C LYS A 60 -10.70 9.96 2.89
N GLU A 61 -10.61 11.10 3.58
CA GLU A 61 -10.45 12.42 2.96
C GLU A 61 -9.14 12.52 2.18
N LEU A 62 -8.03 12.08 2.79
CA LEU A 62 -6.72 12.08 2.15
C LEU A 62 -6.65 11.08 0.98
N GLU A 63 -7.26 9.89 1.13
CA GLU A 63 -7.31 8.90 0.05
C GLU A 63 -8.08 9.42 -1.15
N LEU A 64 -9.20 10.13 -0.92
CA LEU A 64 -9.97 10.79 -1.96
C LEU A 64 -9.15 11.87 -2.68
N GLU A 65 -8.41 12.71 -1.95
CA GLU A 65 -7.53 13.71 -2.56
C GLU A 65 -6.44 13.07 -3.41
N ILE A 66 -5.81 11.99 -2.93
CA ILE A 66 -4.80 11.25 -3.67
C ILE A 66 -5.40 10.71 -4.97
N LEU A 67 -6.59 10.10 -4.90
CA LEU A 67 -7.27 9.53 -6.04
C LEU A 67 -7.58 10.61 -7.08
N GLN A 68 -8.16 11.73 -6.68
CA GLN A 68 -8.48 12.87 -7.57
C GLN A 68 -7.23 13.50 -8.21
N LYS A 69 -6.12 13.59 -7.48
CA LYS A 69 -4.85 14.10 -8.03
C LYS A 69 -4.22 13.14 -9.03
N LYS A 70 -4.33 11.83 -8.81
CA LYS A 70 -3.72 10.81 -9.67
C LYS A 70 -4.58 10.46 -10.87
N LEU A 71 -5.90 10.56 -10.75
CA LEU A 71 -6.88 10.28 -11.78
C LEU A 71 -7.83 11.48 -11.94
N PRO A 72 -7.36 12.60 -12.51
CA PRO A 72 -8.13 13.86 -12.55
C PRO A 72 -9.40 13.79 -13.39
N ASN A 73 -9.52 12.80 -14.27
CA ASN A 73 -10.68 12.61 -15.16
C ASN A 73 -11.76 11.70 -14.58
N ILE A 74 -11.54 11.12 -13.40
CA ILE A 74 -12.54 10.28 -12.75
C ILE A 74 -13.62 11.15 -12.10
N ASP A 75 -14.88 10.73 -12.20
CA ASP A 75 -15.98 11.42 -11.53
C ASP A 75 -15.81 11.44 -10.02
N LEU A 76 -16.16 12.57 -9.38
CA LEU A 76 -15.96 12.75 -7.94
C LEU A 76 -16.85 11.79 -7.13
N GLU A 77 -18.08 11.54 -7.58
CA GLU A 77 -19.00 10.64 -6.85
C GLU A 77 -18.53 9.20 -6.95
N LEU A 78 -18.10 8.75 -8.13
CA LEU A 78 -17.48 7.45 -8.30
C LEU A 78 -16.21 7.31 -7.45
N SER A 79 -15.39 8.37 -7.37
CA SER A 79 -14.21 8.38 -6.51
C SER A 79 -14.54 8.18 -5.03
N ARG A 80 -15.61 8.81 -4.55
CA ARG A 80 -16.11 8.65 -3.18
C ARG A 80 -16.57 7.22 -2.92
N GLN A 81 -17.29 6.62 -3.85
CA GLN A 81 -17.74 5.24 -3.75
C GLN A 81 -16.57 4.26 -3.71
N ILE A 82 -15.55 4.46 -4.57
CA ILE A 82 -14.34 3.65 -4.60
C ILE A 82 -13.60 3.74 -3.25
N VAL A 83 -13.37 4.94 -2.75
CA VAL A 83 -12.69 5.14 -1.46
C VAL A 83 -13.50 4.51 -0.32
N ASN A 84 -14.81 4.72 -0.28
CA ASN A 84 -15.68 4.08 0.73
C ASN A 84 -15.58 2.56 0.69
N PHE A 85 -15.67 1.98 -0.50
CA PHE A 85 -15.55 0.55 -0.70
C PHE A 85 -14.23 0.03 -0.15
N VAL A 86 -13.10 0.65 -0.52
CA VAL A 86 -11.77 0.21 -0.09
C VAL A 86 -11.58 0.39 1.42
N GLN A 87 -12.04 1.49 2.01
CA GLN A 87 -12.01 1.70 3.46
C GLN A 87 -12.79 0.60 4.20
N ASN A 88 -13.97 0.26 3.72
CA ASN A 88 -14.79 -0.81 4.30
C ASN A 88 -14.21 -2.21 4.04
N LEU A 89 -13.56 -2.42 2.89
CA LEU A 89 -12.86 -3.66 2.58
C LEU A 89 -11.69 -3.90 3.55
N ARG A 90 -10.94 -2.87 3.93
CA ARG A 90 -9.83 -2.96 4.91
C ARG A 90 -10.27 -3.35 6.31
N VAL A 91 -11.56 -3.20 6.64
CA VAL A 91 -12.13 -3.62 7.93
C VAL A 91 -12.51 -5.10 7.92
N GLN A 92 -12.65 -5.71 6.74
CA GLN A 92 -12.95 -7.14 6.63
C GLN A 92 -11.74 -7.99 7.10
N ASP A 93 -12.03 -9.24 7.43
CA ASP A 93 -11.02 -10.22 7.84
C ASP A 93 -10.30 -10.79 6.61
N ILE A 94 -9.41 -9.99 6.02
CA ILE A 94 -8.57 -10.33 4.87
C ILE A 94 -7.10 -10.25 5.25
N GLU A 95 -6.30 -11.16 4.71
CA GLU A 95 -4.86 -11.26 5.03
C GLU A 95 -4.07 -10.07 4.50
N LYS A 96 -4.36 -9.67 3.24
CA LYS A 96 -3.67 -8.57 2.56
C LYS A 96 -4.62 -7.42 2.27
N LYS A 97 -4.59 -6.44 3.16
CA LYS A 97 -5.38 -5.21 2.98
C LYS A 97 -4.83 -4.38 1.83
N PRO A 98 -5.69 -3.94 0.88
CA PRO A 98 -5.23 -3.15 -0.27
C PRO A 98 -4.64 -1.81 0.17
N GLY A 99 -3.50 -1.44 -0.43
CA GLY A 99 -2.86 -0.14 -0.27
C GLY A 99 -3.38 0.90 -1.26
N ILE A 100 -2.74 2.06 -1.28
CA ILE A 100 -3.11 3.16 -2.20
C ILE A 100 -2.86 2.78 -3.67
N ALA A 101 -1.80 2.02 -3.96
CA ALA A 101 -1.51 1.58 -5.33
C ALA A 101 -2.65 0.72 -5.87
N GLU A 102 -3.09 -0.28 -5.11
CA GLU A 102 -4.21 -1.14 -5.48
C GLU A 102 -5.52 -0.35 -5.63
N THR A 103 -5.75 0.66 -4.77
CA THR A 103 -6.92 1.55 -4.89
C THR A 103 -6.90 2.31 -6.20
N LEU A 104 -5.75 2.87 -6.59
CA LEU A 104 -5.58 3.63 -7.83
C LEU A 104 -5.74 2.73 -9.07
N ASP A 105 -5.13 1.55 -9.06
CA ASP A 105 -5.23 0.57 -10.14
C ASP A 105 -6.69 0.14 -10.34
N TRP A 106 -7.40 -0.12 -9.24
CA TRP A 106 -8.81 -0.49 -9.30
C TRP A 106 -9.68 0.67 -9.79
N ALA A 107 -9.45 1.89 -9.32
CA ALA A 107 -10.17 3.07 -9.77
C ALA A 107 -9.97 3.31 -11.28
N ALA A 108 -8.75 3.14 -11.78
CA ALA A 108 -8.46 3.24 -13.21
C ALA A 108 -9.19 2.15 -14.02
N ALA A 109 -9.23 0.91 -13.50
CA ALA A 109 -9.95 -0.19 -14.15
C ALA A 109 -11.47 0.07 -14.20
N ILE A 110 -12.09 0.49 -13.08
CA ILE A 110 -13.51 0.83 -12.99
C ILE A 110 -13.86 1.96 -13.97
N SER A 111 -13.07 3.03 -13.98
CA SER A 111 -13.26 4.17 -14.89
C SER A 111 -13.07 3.75 -16.35
N GLY A 112 -12.06 2.93 -16.64
CA GLY A 112 -11.77 2.43 -18.00
C GLY A 112 -12.86 1.51 -18.55
N LEU A 113 -13.62 0.81 -17.68
CA LEU A 113 -14.78 0.01 -18.05
C LEU A 113 -16.08 0.84 -18.23
N GLY A 114 -16.01 2.15 -18.01
CA GLY A 114 -17.13 3.07 -18.21
C GLY A 114 -18.21 3.01 -17.13
N LEU A 115 -17.92 2.39 -15.97
CA LEU A 115 -18.81 2.41 -14.82
C LEU A 115 -18.90 3.82 -14.24
N LYS A 116 -20.12 4.28 -14.00
CA LYS A 116 -20.38 5.58 -13.36
C LYS A 116 -20.77 5.42 -11.90
N ASP A 117 -21.22 4.23 -11.53
CA ASP A 117 -21.61 3.85 -10.17
C ASP A 117 -21.18 2.40 -9.91
N LEU A 118 -20.69 2.10 -8.70
CA LEU A 118 -20.29 0.74 -8.34
C LEU A 118 -21.48 -0.23 -8.29
N SER A 119 -22.69 0.28 -8.14
CA SER A 119 -23.93 -0.53 -8.15
C SER A 119 -24.46 -0.85 -9.54
N ASP A 120 -23.95 -0.23 -10.60
CA ASP A 120 -24.44 -0.41 -11.97
C ASP A 120 -24.30 -1.86 -12.46
N ASN A 121 -23.19 -2.51 -12.10
CA ASN A 121 -22.93 -3.89 -12.53
C ASN A 121 -22.10 -4.68 -11.51
N TYR A 122 -22.76 -5.39 -10.61
CA TYR A 122 -22.09 -6.19 -9.58
C TYR A 122 -21.23 -7.33 -10.12
N LYS A 123 -21.52 -7.88 -11.31
CA LYS A 123 -20.63 -8.90 -11.90
C LYS A 123 -19.32 -8.30 -12.33
N VAL A 124 -19.34 -7.13 -12.94
CA VAL A 124 -18.12 -6.39 -13.31
C VAL A 124 -17.38 -5.93 -12.05
N LEU A 125 -18.10 -5.36 -11.07
CA LEU A 125 -17.51 -5.01 -9.78
C LEU A 125 -16.74 -6.19 -9.19
N HIS A 126 -17.38 -7.35 -9.03
CA HIS A 126 -16.75 -8.53 -8.44
C HIS A 126 -15.55 -9.01 -9.27
N SER A 127 -15.64 -9.03 -10.60
CA SER A 127 -14.52 -9.46 -11.46
C SER A 127 -13.30 -8.52 -11.37
N THR A 128 -13.51 -7.24 -11.07
CA THR A 128 -12.42 -6.26 -10.92
C THR A 128 -11.75 -6.29 -9.54
N LEU A 129 -12.32 -6.98 -8.55
CA LEU A 129 -11.72 -7.11 -7.22
C LEU A 129 -10.36 -7.79 -7.22
N VAL A 130 -9.97 -8.44 -8.31
CA VAL A 130 -8.60 -8.96 -8.51
C VAL A 130 -7.54 -7.85 -8.41
N CYS A 131 -7.90 -6.60 -8.65
CA CYS A 131 -7.00 -5.46 -8.43
C CYS A 131 -6.70 -5.25 -6.94
N LEU A 132 -7.69 -5.49 -6.06
CA LEU A 132 -7.62 -5.26 -4.63
C LEU A 132 -7.21 -6.50 -3.83
N LEU A 133 -7.70 -7.69 -4.23
CA LEU A 133 -7.52 -8.96 -3.51
C LEU A 133 -6.39 -9.77 -4.16
N LYS A 134 -5.30 -9.96 -3.45
CA LYS A 134 -4.07 -10.55 -3.98
C LYS A 134 -3.88 -12.03 -3.60
N THR A 135 -4.75 -12.59 -2.76
CA THR A 135 -4.71 -14.00 -2.37
C THR A 135 -6.04 -14.69 -2.69
N GLU A 136 -5.98 -16.01 -2.92
CA GLU A 136 -7.21 -16.80 -3.12
C GLU A 136 -8.04 -16.87 -1.82
N ALA A 137 -7.39 -16.85 -0.66
CA ALA A 137 -8.07 -16.79 0.64
C ALA A 137 -8.90 -15.51 0.76
N ASP A 138 -8.33 -14.34 0.43
CA ASP A 138 -9.05 -13.06 0.48
C ASP A 138 -10.22 -13.01 -0.51
N LYS A 139 -10.05 -13.58 -1.71
CA LYS A 139 -11.13 -13.69 -2.70
C LYS A 139 -12.28 -14.58 -2.20
N ALA A 140 -11.98 -15.65 -1.47
CA ALA A 140 -12.98 -16.54 -0.90
C ALA A 140 -13.78 -15.85 0.23
N VAL A 141 -13.15 -14.99 1.01
CA VAL A 141 -13.80 -14.20 2.06
C VAL A 141 -14.77 -13.16 1.48
N ILE A 142 -14.41 -12.52 0.38
CA ILE A 142 -15.22 -11.45 -0.23
C ILE A 142 -16.16 -12.06 -1.29
N SER A 143 -17.24 -12.68 -0.85
CA SER A 143 -18.29 -13.18 -1.74
C SER A 143 -18.96 -12.05 -2.54
N PRO A 144 -19.65 -12.36 -3.66
CA PRO A 144 -20.42 -11.37 -4.41
C PRO A 144 -21.42 -10.58 -3.55
N GLU A 145 -22.05 -11.22 -2.56
CA GLU A 145 -23.00 -10.60 -1.66
C GLU A 145 -22.31 -9.60 -0.71
N ILE A 146 -21.12 -9.94 -0.22
CA ILE A 146 -20.32 -9.04 0.61
C ILE A 146 -19.87 -7.85 -0.23
N ALA A 147 -19.33 -8.08 -1.43
CA ALA A 147 -18.94 -7.01 -2.34
C ALA A 147 -20.11 -6.06 -2.66
N GLN A 148 -21.31 -6.59 -2.89
CA GLN A 148 -22.49 -5.80 -3.11
C GLN A 148 -22.89 -4.95 -1.89
N LYS A 149 -22.75 -5.48 -0.67
CA LYS A 149 -22.99 -4.71 0.56
C LYS A 149 -21.97 -3.58 0.71
N LEU A 150 -20.71 -3.84 0.46
CA LEU A 150 -19.65 -2.83 0.54
C LEU A 150 -19.83 -1.69 -0.48
N ALA A 151 -20.41 -1.97 -1.65
CA ALA A 151 -20.69 -0.98 -2.69
C ALA A 151 -21.89 -0.08 -2.39
N LYS A 152 -22.77 -0.46 -1.44
CA LYS A 152 -23.99 0.29 -1.09
C LYS A 152 -23.82 1.25 0.09
N ILE A 153 -22.66 1.25 0.73
CA ILE A 153 -22.32 2.09 1.87
C ILE A 153 -21.52 3.30 1.39
#